data_86b0364842547a438ef98099fcd95981
#
_entry.id   86b0364842547a438ef98099fcd95981
#
_cell.length_a   1.000
_cell.length_b   1.000
_cell.length_c   1.000
_cell.angle_alpha   90.00
_cell.angle_beta   90.00
_cell.angle_gamma   90.00
#
_symmetry.space_group_name_H-M   'P 1'
#
loop_
_entity.id
_entity.type
_entity.pdbx_description
1 polymer ?
#
loop_
_entity_poly.entity_id
_entity_poly.type
_entity_poly.pdbx_seq_one_letter_code
_entity_poly.pdbx_strand_id
1 'polypeptide(L)'
;MRNVPGSGANGGRRSSAWFDRDDLDGFLHRSWLKSTGVGDEAFRGRPVIGICNSWSELVNCNVHLRGLAESVKRGVLQAGGFPLEFPVMSLGESLMKPTTMLYRNLMAMDVEESIRAYPLDGVVLLTGCDKTNPASVLGAASANVPSIVVTGGPMLNGRWRGRELGSCSDCWHYNEERRAGRITEEEFTEIENSLSRSNGHCMTMGTASTMACVTEALGLTLPGAPRCSASSRCTTRARAPATGRSASALR
;
A
#
# COMPACT_ATOMS: atom_id res chain seq x y z
N MET A 1 -15.59 -21.06 -16.85
CA MET A 1 -14.33 -20.32 -16.66
C MET A 1 -13.94 -19.73 -18.01
N ARG A 2 -14.18 -18.43 -18.22
CA ARG A 2 -13.77 -17.75 -19.46
C ARG A 2 -12.28 -17.43 -19.34
N ASN A 3 -11.49 -17.86 -20.32
CA ASN A 3 -10.07 -17.54 -20.42
C ASN A 3 -9.88 -16.02 -20.33
N VAL A 4 -9.33 -15.52 -19.23
CA VAL A 4 -8.69 -14.21 -19.20
C VAL A 4 -7.49 -14.33 -20.14
N PRO A 5 -7.32 -13.47 -21.15
CA PRO A 5 -6.18 -13.54 -22.04
C PRO A 5 -4.91 -13.43 -21.19
N GLY A 6 -4.21 -14.55 -21.07
CA GLY A 6 -2.90 -14.59 -20.46
C GLY A 6 -1.95 -13.66 -21.23
N SER A 7 -0.88 -13.23 -20.58
CA SER A 7 0.24 -12.48 -21.15
C SER A 7 0.53 -12.98 -22.56
N GLY A 8 0.15 -12.19 -23.57
CA GLY A 8 0.45 -12.53 -24.95
C GLY A 8 1.95 -12.68 -25.10
N ALA A 9 2.40 -13.76 -25.71
CA ALA A 9 3.79 -14.05 -26.06
C ALA A 9 4.45 -13.01 -27.00
N ASN A 10 3.75 -11.92 -27.28
CA ASN A 10 4.18 -10.80 -28.15
C ASN A 10 4.16 -9.49 -27.38
N GLY A 11 4.94 -9.28 -26.33
CA GLY A 11 5.32 -7.97 -25.79
C GLY A 11 4.27 -6.84 -25.69
N GLY A 12 2.98 -7.12 -25.90
CA GLY A 12 1.89 -6.17 -25.94
C GLY A 12 1.36 -5.85 -24.53
N ARG A 13 0.91 -4.61 -24.34
CA ARG A 13 0.25 -4.18 -23.11
C ARG A 13 -1.04 -4.96 -22.88
N ARG A 14 -1.30 -5.37 -21.63
CA ARG A 14 -2.56 -6.02 -21.24
C ARG A 14 -3.73 -5.03 -21.39
N SER A 15 -3.52 -3.75 -21.11
CA SER A 15 -4.51 -2.68 -21.23
C SER A 15 -4.98 -2.42 -22.65
N SER A 16 -4.28 -2.91 -23.68
CA SER A 16 -4.74 -2.86 -25.06
C SER A 16 -6.09 -3.57 -25.25
N ALA A 17 -6.38 -4.59 -24.42
CA ALA A 17 -7.67 -5.26 -24.38
C ALA A 17 -8.84 -4.35 -23.96
N TRP A 18 -8.56 -3.19 -23.36
CA TRP A 18 -9.59 -2.20 -23.02
C TRP A 18 -9.69 -1.08 -24.05
N PHE A 19 -8.57 -0.42 -24.33
CA PHE A 19 -8.60 0.90 -24.94
C PHE A 19 -8.18 0.93 -26.40
N ASP A 20 -7.51 -0.12 -26.87
CA ASP A 20 -7.01 -0.19 -28.24
C ASP A 20 -7.94 -1.05 -29.16
N ARG A 21 -9.06 -1.55 -28.65
CA ARG A 21 -10.06 -2.30 -29.45
C ARG A 21 -10.96 -1.33 -30.22
N ASP A 22 -11.31 -1.72 -31.47
CA ASP A 22 -12.21 -0.96 -32.35
C ASP A 22 -13.64 -1.53 -32.42
N ASP A 23 -13.97 -2.43 -31.47
CA ASP A 23 -15.29 -3.03 -31.32
C ASP A 23 -16.16 -2.34 -30.26
N LEU A 24 -17.37 -2.90 -30.04
CA LEU A 24 -18.32 -2.41 -29.06
C LEU A 24 -17.74 -2.35 -27.65
N ASP A 25 -16.96 -3.37 -27.23
CA ASP A 25 -16.35 -3.41 -25.90
C ASP A 25 -15.35 -2.26 -25.72
N GLY A 26 -14.47 -2.05 -26.72
CA GLY A 26 -13.54 -0.94 -26.71
C GLY A 26 -14.23 0.42 -26.67
N PHE A 27 -15.33 0.59 -27.43
CA PHE A 27 -16.16 1.79 -27.39
C PHE A 27 -16.72 2.01 -25.97
N LEU A 28 -17.31 0.97 -25.36
CA LEU A 28 -17.87 1.06 -24.01
C LEU A 28 -16.79 1.42 -22.98
N HIS A 29 -15.65 0.72 -22.98
CA HIS A 29 -14.57 0.98 -22.04
C HIS A 29 -14.06 2.44 -22.12
N ARG A 30 -13.83 2.95 -23.32
CA ARG A 30 -13.39 4.36 -23.52
C ARG A 30 -14.48 5.34 -23.12
N SER A 31 -15.73 5.09 -23.48
CA SER A 31 -16.85 5.97 -23.15
C SER A 31 -17.03 6.11 -21.62
N TRP A 32 -17.00 4.98 -20.92
CA TRP A 32 -17.16 4.98 -19.47
C TRP A 32 -15.99 5.64 -18.74
N LEU A 33 -14.76 5.42 -19.20
CA LEU A 33 -13.60 6.10 -18.63
C LEU A 33 -13.67 7.64 -18.84
N LYS A 34 -14.11 8.08 -20.02
CA LYS A 34 -14.31 9.51 -20.32
C LYS A 34 -15.34 10.17 -19.42
N SER A 35 -16.32 9.44 -18.91
CA SER A 35 -17.31 9.97 -17.97
C SER A 35 -16.68 10.40 -16.63
N THR A 36 -15.45 9.97 -16.33
CA THR A 36 -14.68 10.43 -15.17
C THR A 36 -13.89 11.71 -15.40
N GLY A 37 -14.06 12.35 -16.57
CA GLY A 37 -13.36 13.61 -16.93
C GLY A 37 -12.00 13.39 -17.62
N VAL A 38 -11.70 12.18 -18.10
CA VAL A 38 -10.42 11.82 -18.72
C VAL A 38 -10.55 11.78 -20.23
N GLY A 39 -9.67 12.48 -20.97
CA GLY A 39 -9.61 12.44 -22.43
C GLY A 39 -8.83 11.26 -23.00
N ASP A 40 -8.97 10.99 -24.29
CA ASP A 40 -8.29 9.87 -24.99
C ASP A 40 -6.78 9.94 -24.86
N GLU A 41 -6.19 11.12 -24.87
CA GLU A 41 -4.76 11.37 -24.76
C GLU A 41 -4.15 10.91 -23.43
N ALA A 42 -4.97 10.75 -22.40
CA ALA A 42 -4.50 10.35 -21.09
C ALA A 42 -4.23 8.83 -20.99
N PHE A 43 -4.93 7.99 -21.76
CA PHE A 43 -4.86 6.54 -21.62
C PHE A 43 -4.53 5.80 -22.92
N ARG A 44 -4.89 6.32 -24.12
CA ARG A 44 -4.59 5.64 -25.39
C ARG A 44 -3.09 5.49 -25.59
N GLY A 45 -2.68 4.29 -25.91
CA GLY A 45 -1.27 3.98 -26.17
C GLY A 45 -0.38 4.01 -24.92
N ARG A 46 -0.91 4.23 -23.71
CA ARG A 46 -0.15 4.27 -22.46
C ARG A 46 -0.37 3.00 -21.62
N PRO A 47 0.66 2.55 -20.87
CA PRO A 47 0.46 1.47 -19.91
C PRO A 47 -0.46 1.92 -18.77
N VAL A 48 -1.40 1.08 -18.40
CA VAL A 48 -2.32 1.31 -17.28
C VAL A 48 -1.75 0.68 -16.02
N ILE A 49 -1.48 1.52 -15.04
CA ILE A 49 -0.89 1.12 -13.77
C ILE A 49 -1.94 1.19 -12.67
N GLY A 50 -2.29 0.04 -12.11
CA GLY A 50 -3.18 -0.04 -10.96
C GLY A 50 -2.50 0.47 -9.69
N ILE A 51 -3.21 1.25 -8.88
CA ILE A 51 -2.77 1.64 -7.54
C ILE A 51 -3.68 0.93 -6.55
N CYS A 52 -3.22 -0.22 -6.06
CA CYS A 52 -3.90 -1.03 -5.08
C CYS A 52 -3.74 -0.38 -3.70
N ASN A 53 -4.78 0.25 -3.19
CA ASN A 53 -4.71 1.08 -1.98
C ASN A 53 -5.45 0.44 -0.80
N SER A 54 -4.71 0.06 0.24
CA SER A 54 -5.25 -0.42 1.51
C SER A 54 -5.55 0.71 2.51
N TRP A 55 -5.86 1.91 2.04
CA TRP A 55 -6.22 3.05 2.86
C TRP A 55 -7.49 2.79 3.68
N SER A 56 -7.49 3.24 4.94
CA SER A 56 -8.68 3.27 5.78
C SER A 56 -8.48 4.23 6.97
N GLU A 57 -9.52 4.95 7.35
CA GLU A 57 -9.53 5.74 8.59
C GLU A 57 -9.59 4.86 9.84
N LEU A 58 -10.08 3.63 9.71
CA LEU A 58 -10.11 2.64 10.80
C LEU A 58 -8.72 2.07 11.13
N VAL A 59 -7.72 2.34 10.30
CA VAL A 59 -6.38 1.75 10.44
C VAL A 59 -5.33 2.84 10.45
N ASN A 60 -4.88 3.24 11.65
CA ASN A 60 -3.87 4.29 11.82
C ASN A 60 -2.60 4.05 10.97
N CYS A 61 -2.20 2.79 10.81
CA CYS A 61 -1.06 2.41 9.98
C CYS A 61 -1.22 2.80 8.51
N ASN A 62 -2.46 2.90 8.00
CA ASN A 62 -2.80 3.06 6.60
C ASN A 62 -3.48 4.39 6.27
N VAL A 63 -3.86 5.18 7.26
CA VAL A 63 -4.65 6.40 7.05
C VAL A 63 -3.96 7.42 6.12
N HIS A 64 -2.65 7.48 6.09
CA HIS A 64 -1.88 8.40 5.24
C HIS A 64 -1.70 7.90 3.79
N LEU A 65 -2.07 6.64 3.49
CA LEU A 65 -1.93 6.06 2.16
C LEU A 65 -2.77 6.79 1.11
N ARG A 66 -3.86 7.46 1.52
CA ARG A 66 -4.66 8.32 0.63
C ARG A 66 -3.82 9.43 0.00
N GLY A 67 -3.08 10.16 0.82
CA GLY A 67 -2.19 11.22 0.32
C GLY A 67 -0.98 10.67 -0.44
N LEU A 68 -0.57 9.45 -0.09
CA LEU A 68 0.50 8.74 -0.77
C LEU A 68 0.08 8.35 -2.19
N ALA A 69 -1.15 7.88 -2.39
CA ALA A 69 -1.69 7.51 -3.69
C ALA A 69 -1.57 8.68 -4.69
N GLU A 70 -1.85 9.90 -4.26
CA GLU A 70 -1.71 11.09 -5.11
C GLU A 70 -0.25 11.33 -5.57
N SER A 71 0.72 11.04 -4.72
CA SER A 71 2.14 11.12 -5.09
C SER A 71 2.53 10.05 -6.09
N VAL A 72 2.01 8.83 -5.92
CA VAL A 72 2.23 7.71 -6.85
C VAL A 72 1.57 8.00 -8.19
N LYS A 73 0.33 8.52 -8.23
CA LYS A 73 -0.35 8.93 -9.47
C LYS A 73 0.50 9.92 -10.27
N ARG A 74 1.00 10.97 -9.61
CA ARG A 74 1.90 11.94 -10.28
C ARG A 74 3.13 11.28 -10.85
N GLY A 75 3.74 10.34 -10.12
CA GLY A 75 4.91 9.62 -10.59
C GLY A 75 4.63 8.74 -11.81
N VAL A 76 3.51 8.04 -11.81
CA VAL A 76 3.06 7.22 -12.94
C VAL A 76 2.82 8.08 -14.18
N LEU A 77 2.15 9.23 -14.01
CA LEU A 77 1.91 10.18 -15.11
C LEU A 77 3.22 10.74 -15.68
N GLN A 78 4.18 11.12 -14.82
CA GLN A 78 5.50 11.59 -15.25
C GLN A 78 6.29 10.53 -16.01
N ALA A 79 6.08 9.25 -15.68
CA ALA A 79 6.69 8.12 -16.39
C ALA A 79 5.96 7.75 -17.70
N GLY A 80 4.89 8.48 -18.07
CA GLY A 80 4.11 8.23 -19.28
C GLY A 80 3.03 7.16 -19.15
N GLY A 81 2.79 6.64 -17.95
CA GLY A 81 1.70 5.70 -17.66
C GLY A 81 0.38 6.40 -17.33
N PHE A 82 -0.68 5.62 -17.25
CA PHE A 82 -2.00 6.07 -16.82
C PHE A 82 -2.38 5.37 -15.49
N PRO A 83 -2.49 6.11 -14.37
CA PRO A 83 -2.76 5.53 -13.06
C PRO A 83 -4.26 5.36 -12.83
N LEU A 84 -4.68 4.19 -12.35
CA LEU A 84 -6.02 3.91 -11.86
C LEU A 84 -5.95 3.37 -10.43
N GLU A 85 -6.49 4.11 -9.48
CA GLU A 85 -6.55 3.70 -8.08
C GLU A 85 -7.79 2.87 -7.81
N PHE A 86 -7.61 1.78 -7.05
CA PHE A 86 -8.70 0.95 -6.57
C PHE A 86 -8.48 0.56 -5.10
N PRO A 87 -9.55 0.50 -4.30
CA PRO A 87 -9.48 0.13 -2.90
C PRO A 87 -9.39 -1.39 -2.74
N VAL A 88 -8.76 -1.81 -1.64
CA VAL A 88 -8.79 -3.18 -1.14
C VAL A 88 -8.98 -3.15 0.37
N MET A 89 -9.27 -4.30 0.97
CA MET A 89 -9.43 -4.44 2.42
C MET A 89 -8.23 -3.86 3.17
N SER A 90 -8.49 -3.17 4.28
CA SER A 90 -7.47 -2.64 5.19
C SER A 90 -7.53 -3.37 6.53
N LEU A 91 -6.40 -3.95 6.96
CA LEU A 91 -6.32 -4.74 8.19
C LEU A 91 -5.47 -4.00 9.24
N GLY A 92 -6.06 -3.63 10.35
CA GLY A 92 -5.39 -2.93 11.45
C GLY A 92 -5.58 -3.64 12.78
N GLU A 93 -4.50 -4.14 13.37
CA GLU A 93 -4.53 -4.95 14.60
C GLU A 93 -5.09 -4.19 15.80
N SER A 94 -4.93 -2.85 15.83
CA SER A 94 -5.34 -2.05 16.98
C SER A 94 -6.82 -2.09 17.27
N LEU A 95 -7.67 -2.01 16.25
CA LEU A 95 -9.12 -1.90 16.39
C LEU A 95 -9.86 -3.17 15.95
N MET A 96 -9.30 -3.96 15.06
CA MET A 96 -9.94 -5.17 14.55
C MET A 96 -9.82 -6.32 15.55
N LYS A 97 -10.93 -7.00 15.83
CA LYS A 97 -11.00 -8.12 16.76
C LYS A 97 -11.56 -9.37 16.09
N PRO A 98 -11.23 -10.57 16.55
CA PRO A 98 -10.27 -10.87 17.62
C PRO A 98 -8.80 -10.68 17.18
N THR A 99 -8.47 -10.80 15.89
CA THR A 99 -7.16 -10.58 15.30
C THR A 99 -7.28 -10.43 13.78
N THR A 100 -6.43 -9.60 13.18
CA THR A 100 -6.36 -9.42 11.72
C THR A 100 -5.86 -10.66 10.98
N MET A 101 -5.22 -11.61 11.66
CA MET A 101 -4.76 -12.88 11.06
C MET A 101 -5.87 -13.67 10.38
N LEU A 102 -7.08 -13.63 10.92
CA LEU A 102 -8.23 -14.34 10.35
C LEU A 102 -8.63 -13.80 8.96
N TYR A 103 -8.32 -12.54 8.69
CA TYR A 103 -8.74 -11.84 7.47
C TYR A 103 -7.61 -11.69 6.45
N ARG A 104 -6.37 -12.04 6.81
CA ARG A 104 -5.20 -11.87 5.92
C ARG A 104 -5.37 -12.57 4.58
N ASN A 105 -5.84 -13.81 4.59
CA ASN A 105 -6.04 -14.56 3.36
C ASN A 105 -7.20 -14.00 2.52
N LEU A 106 -8.28 -13.55 3.17
CA LEU A 106 -9.39 -12.89 2.48
C LEU A 106 -8.92 -11.62 1.77
N MET A 107 -8.09 -10.81 2.43
CA MET A 107 -7.48 -9.64 1.80
C MET A 107 -6.56 -10.03 0.62
N ALA A 108 -5.78 -11.11 0.75
CA ALA A 108 -4.94 -11.58 -0.35
C ALA A 108 -5.78 -11.99 -1.57
N MET A 109 -6.91 -12.65 -1.36
CA MET A 109 -7.88 -12.98 -2.41
C MET A 109 -8.52 -11.73 -3.02
N ASP A 110 -8.90 -10.74 -2.19
CA ASP A 110 -9.43 -9.46 -2.66
C ASP A 110 -8.43 -8.74 -3.58
N VAL A 111 -7.15 -8.68 -3.19
CA VAL A 111 -6.08 -8.11 -4.01
C VAL A 111 -5.89 -8.89 -5.32
N GLU A 112 -5.84 -10.23 -5.25
CA GLU A 112 -5.67 -11.09 -6.41
C GLU A 112 -6.81 -10.90 -7.41
N GLU A 113 -8.05 -11.00 -6.96
CA GLU A 113 -9.22 -10.90 -7.82
C GLU A 113 -9.40 -9.48 -8.39
N SER A 114 -9.12 -8.45 -7.60
CA SER A 114 -9.11 -7.07 -8.08
C SER A 114 -8.08 -6.85 -9.20
N ILE A 115 -6.90 -7.45 -9.10
CA ILE A 115 -5.86 -7.36 -10.15
C ILE A 115 -6.25 -8.20 -11.37
N ARG A 116 -6.81 -9.40 -11.16
CA ARG A 116 -7.19 -10.31 -12.25
C ARG A 116 -8.39 -9.82 -13.05
N ALA A 117 -9.35 -9.14 -12.38
CA ALA A 117 -10.57 -8.62 -13.01
C ALA A 117 -10.26 -7.58 -14.09
N TYR A 118 -9.10 -6.95 -14.04
CA TYR A 118 -8.73 -5.84 -14.91
C TYR A 118 -7.42 -6.10 -15.68
N PRO A 119 -7.31 -5.72 -16.97
CA PRO A 119 -6.10 -5.91 -17.76
C PRO A 119 -5.04 -4.84 -17.47
N LEU A 120 -4.64 -4.72 -16.19
CA LEU A 120 -3.59 -3.81 -15.76
C LEU A 120 -2.22 -4.25 -16.27
N ASP A 121 -1.38 -3.30 -16.69
CA ASP A 121 -0.01 -3.56 -17.16
C ASP A 121 0.98 -3.70 -16.01
N GLY A 122 0.65 -3.14 -14.86
CA GLY A 122 1.43 -3.25 -13.63
C GLY A 122 0.64 -2.71 -12.44
N VAL A 123 1.10 -3.00 -11.23
CA VAL A 123 0.41 -2.59 -9.99
C VAL A 123 1.38 -2.00 -8.97
N VAL A 124 1.01 -0.90 -8.38
CA VAL A 124 1.65 -0.34 -7.18
C VAL A 124 0.80 -0.70 -5.97
N LEU A 125 1.39 -1.43 -5.02
CA LEU A 125 0.74 -1.88 -3.80
C LEU A 125 1.03 -0.90 -2.67
N LEU A 126 0.03 -0.13 -2.23
CA LEU A 126 0.14 0.76 -1.08
C LEU A 126 -0.24 0.01 0.19
N THR A 127 0.73 -0.26 1.03
CA THR A 127 0.56 -1.05 2.25
C THR A 127 1.24 -0.39 3.45
N GLY A 128 0.78 -0.68 4.67
CA GLY A 128 1.36 -0.08 5.87
C GLY A 128 1.44 -1.02 7.07
N CYS A 129 0.44 -1.82 7.31
CA CYS A 129 0.33 -2.64 8.50
C CYS A 129 0.95 -4.04 8.33
N ASP A 130 1.12 -4.73 9.45
CA ASP A 130 1.76 -6.05 9.54
C ASP A 130 1.05 -7.17 8.76
N LYS A 131 -0.25 -7.06 8.53
CA LYS A 131 -1.03 -8.04 7.74
C LYS A 131 -1.34 -7.53 6.33
N THR A 132 -1.47 -6.21 6.13
CA THR A 132 -1.76 -5.66 4.79
C THR A 132 -0.59 -5.84 3.84
N ASN A 133 0.65 -5.70 4.32
CA ASN A 133 1.84 -5.88 3.48
C ASN A 133 1.94 -7.32 2.94
N PRO A 134 2.01 -8.39 3.76
CA PRO A 134 2.10 -9.74 3.25
C PRO A 134 0.86 -10.16 2.44
N ALA A 135 -0.35 -9.71 2.80
CA ALA A 135 -1.56 -10.02 2.05
C ALA A 135 -1.51 -9.42 0.63
N SER A 136 -1.08 -8.17 0.50
CA SER A 136 -0.96 -7.51 -0.81
C SER A 136 0.09 -8.17 -1.69
N VAL A 137 1.25 -8.52 -1.12
CA VAL A 137 2.32 -9.23 -1.85
C VAL A 137 1.84 -10.61 -2.29
N LEU A 138 1.14 -11.35 -1.42
CA LEU A 138 0.61 -12.68 -1.73
C LEU A 138 -0.39 -12.62 -2.89
N GLY A 139 -1.36 -11.70 -2.83
CA GLY A 139 -2.36 -11.52 -3.89
C GLY A 139 -1.74 -11.10 -5.22
N ALA A 140 -0.81 -10.15 -5.20
CA ALA A 140 -0.14 -9.69 -6.41
C ALA A 140 0.77 -10.77 -7.02
N ALA A 141 1.48 -11.55 -6.21
CA ALA A 141 2.29 -12.68 -6.68
C ALA A 141 1.42 -13.77 -7.32
N SER A 142 0.25 -14.06 -6.74
CA SER A 142 -0.72 -15.01 -7.29
C SER A 142 -1.31 -14.52 -8.61
N ALA A 143 -1.60 -13.22 -8.74
CA ALA A 143 -2.08 -12.61 -9.97
C ALA A 143 -1.02 -12.58 -11.10
N ASN A 144 0.26 -12.71 -10.74
CA ASN A 144 1.41 -12.74 -11.67
C ASN A 144 1.45 -11.53 -12.62
N VAL A 145 1.27 -10.32 -12.07
CA VAL A 145 1.39 -9.04 -12.77
C VAL A 145 2.60 -8.27 -12.22
N PRO A 146 3.38 -7.56 -13.05
CA PRO A 146 4.46 -6.71 -12.57
C PRO A 146 4.00 -5.82 -11.43
N SER A 147 4.64 -5.93 -10.26
CA SER A 147 4.18 -5.26 -9.04
C SER A 147 5.32 -4.66 -8.25
N ILE A 148 5.07 -3.50 -7.65
CA ILE A 148 5.98 -2.84 -6.72
C ILE A 148 5.24 -2.45 -5.45
N VAL A 149 5.87 -2.69 -4.30
CA VAL A 149 5.32 -2.29 -2.99
C VAL A 149 5.81 -0.90 -2.62
N VAL A 150 4.89 -0.08 -2.14
CA VAL A 150 5.21 1.20 -1.50
C VAL A 150 4.69 1.13 -0.07
N THR A 151 5.61 0.96 0.86
CA THR A 151 5.29 0.88 2.30
C THR A 151 4.98 2.25 2.87
N GLY A 152 3.98 2.32 3.75
CA GLY A 152 3.62 3.56 4.43
C GLY A 152 4.71 4.11 5.36
N GLY A 153 5.60 3.25 5.83
CA GLY A 153 6.67 3.59 6.77
C GLY A 153 6.25 3.61 8.25
N PRO A 154 7.21 3.60 9.17
CA PRO A 154 6.94 3.62 10.60
C PRO A 154 6.45 4.98 11.08
N MET A 155 5.65 4.99 12.16
CA MET A 155 5.31 6.19 12.90
C MET A 155 6.53 6.74 13.67
N LEU A 156 6.43 7.98 14.14
CA LEU A 156 7.43 8.57 15.03
C LEU A 156 7.43 7.86 16.38
N ASN A 157 8.63 7.70 16.97
CA ASN A 157 8.77 7.11 18.29
C ASN A 157 7.98 7.91 19.33
N GLY A 158 7.26 7.20 20.20
CA GLY A 158 6.65 7.75 21.37
C GLY A 158 7.72 8.28 22.35
N ARG A 159 7.37 9.27 23.18
CA ARG A 159 8.27 9.79 24.21
C ARG A 159 7.47 10.27 25.43
N TRP A 160 7.90 9.85 26.61
CA TRP A 160 7.34 10.32 27.87
C TRP A 160 8.48 10.52 28.87
N ARG A 161 8.56 11.70 29.46
CA ARG A 161 9.58 12.10 30.48
C ARG A 161 11.01 11.75 30.07
N GLY A 162 11.36 12.00 28.79
CA GLY A 162 12.70 11.74 28.23
C GLY A 162 12.96 10.29 27.83
N ARG A 163 12.07 9.35 28.12
CA ARG A 163 12.17 7.94 27.71
C ARG A 163 11.45 7.72 26.38
N GLU A 164 12.04 6.92 25.49
CA GLU A 164 11.35 6.45 24.28
C GLU A 164 10.34 5.36 24.62
N LEU A 165 9.18 5.41 23.94
CA LEU A 165 8.09 4.46 24.10
C LEU A 165 7.94 3.63 22.83
N GLY A 166 7.81 2.30 23.00
CA GLY A 166 7.46 1.36 21.94
C GLY A 166 5.94 1.11 21.86
N SER A 167 5.40 1.02 20.66
CA SER A 167 3.95 0.95 20.44
C SER A 167 3.24 -0.25 21.07
N CYS A 168 3.90 -1.38 21.24
CA CYS A 168 3.28 -2.59 21.78
C CYS A 168 3.80 -2.90 23.19
N SER A 169 5.11 -2.93 23.39
CA SER A 169 5.73 -3.28 24.67
C SER A 169 5.31 -2.34 25.79
N ASP A 170 5.34 -1.04 25.53
CA ASP A 170 5.04 -0.05 26.56
C ASP A 170 3.54 0.11 26.83
N CYS A 171 2.64 -0.21 25.88
CA CYS A 171 1.21 -0.32 26.17
C CYS A 171 0.93 -1.33 27.29
N TRP A 172 1.51 -2.52 27.21
CA TRP A 172 1.35 -3.55 28.21
C TRP A 172 2.00 -3.16 29.53
N HIS A 173 3.25 -2.70 29.47
CA HIS A 173 4.01 -2.29 30.64
C HIS A 173 3.26 -1.22 31.45
N TYR A 174 2.88 -0.11 30.84
CA TYR A 174 2.22 0.96 31.58
C TYR A 174 0.78 0.64 32.01
N ASN A 175 0.09 -0.24 31.30
CA ASN A 175 -1.19 -0.76 31.79
C ASN A 175 -1.03 -1.60 33.06
N GLU A 176 0.06 -2.38 33.19
CA GLU A 176 0.40 -3.10 34.40
C GLU A 176 0.82 -2.16 35.54
N GLU A 177 1.62 -1.12 35.24
CA GLU A 177 2.02 -0.09 36.21
C GLU A 177 0.78 0.63 36.79
N ARG A 178 -0.18 1.00 35.92
CA ARG A 178 -1.45 1.59 36.32
C ARG A 178 -2.24 0.64 37.24
N ARG A 179 -2.42 -0.61 36.84
CA ARG A 179 -3.17 -1.62 37.60
C ARG A 179 -2.51 -1.90 38.97
N ALA A 180 -1.21 -1.75 39.06
CA ALA A 180 -0.47 -1.90 40.31
C ALA A 180 -0.43 -0.62 41.18
N GLY A 181 -1.07 0.47 40.71
CA GLY A 181 -1.10 1.75 41.42
C GLY A 181 0.27 2.47 41.47
N ARG A 182 1.20 2.13 40.57
CA ARG A 182 2.55 2.75 40.53
C ARG A 182 2.61 4.04 39.71
N ILE A 183 1.59 4.26 38.87
CA ILE A 183 1.39 5.52 38.14
C ILE A 183 -0.05 6.01 38.36
N THR A 184 -0.25 7.33 38.27
CA THR A 184 -1.57 7.94 38.38
C THR A 184 -2.36 7.86 37.07
N GLU A 185 -3.68 8.16 37.14
CA GLU A 185 -4.51 8.23 35.92
C GLU A 185 -4.07 9.37 34.99
N GLU A 186 -3.59 10.48 35.55
CA GLU A 186 -3.08 11.61 34.79
C GLU A 186 -1.79 11.20 34.05
N GLU A 187 -0.87 10.52 34.72
CA GLU A 187 0.35 9.99 34.12
C GLU A 187 0.05 8.97 33.01
N PHE A 188 -0.94 8.10 33.25
CA PHE A 188 -1.37 7.14 32.23
C PHE A 188 -1.95 7.84 31.01
N THR A 189 -2.74 8.90 31.17
CA THR A 189 -3.25 9.72 30.08
C THR A 189 -2.15 10.46 29.32
N GLU A 190 -1.12 10.97 30.02
CA GLU A 190 0.06 11.56 29.36
C GLU A 190 0.79 10.55 28.48
N ILE A 191 0.94 9.31 28.95
CA ILE A 191 1.58 8.22 28.20
C ILE A 191 0.76 7.86 26.97
N GLU A 192 -0.58 7.72 27.12
CA GLU A 192 -1.49 7.44 26.01
C GLU A 192 -1.35 8.50 24.90
N ASN A 193 -1.36 9.77 25.26
CA ASN A 193 -1.19 10.89 24.32
C ASN A 193 0.20 10.94 23.67
N SER A 194 1.21 10.37 24.32
CA SER A 194 2.61 10.43 23.90
C SER A 194 3.08 9.19 23.13
N LEU A 195 2.31 8.12 23.13
CA LEU A 195 2.71 6.83 22.60
C LEU A 195 2.70 6.81 21.05
N SER A 196 1.60 7.20 20.44
CA SER A 196 1.41 7.17 18.98
C SER A 196 1.42 8.59 18.40
N ARG A 197 2.59 9.08 17.99
CA ARG A 197 2.81 10.50 17.66
C ARG A 197 2.57 10.86 16.19
N SER A 198 2.36 9.90 15.33
CA SER A 198 2.07 10.13 13.91
C SER A 198 1.39 8.93 13.27
N ASN A 199 0.90 9.11 12.04
CA ASN A 199 0.47 8.00 11.20
C ASN A 199 1.66 7.09 10.86
N GLY A 200 1.39 5.87 10.42
CA GLY A 200 2.39 4.87 10.05
C GLY A 200 2.23 3.57 10.82
N HIS A 201 2.95 2.55 10.41
CA HIS A 201 2.97 1.29 11.17
C HIS A 201 3.75 1.42 12.48
N CYS A 202 3.66 0.42 13.35
CA CYS A 202 4.36 0.43 14.63
C CYS A 202 5.84 0.83 14.48
N MET A 203 6.32 1.75 15.34
CA MET A 203 7.72 2.18 15.36
C MET A 203 8.66 1.08 15.87
N THR A 204 8.15 0.18 16.72
CA THR A 204 8.90 -1.00 17.17
C THR A 204 9.23 -1.92 15.99
N MET A 205 10.43 -2.48 15.94
CA MET A 205 10.84 -3.45 14.91
C MET A 205 10.10 -4.79 15.11
N GLY A 206 8.79 -4.76 14.88
CA GLY A 206 7.90 -5.92 14.90
C GLY A 206 7.59 -6.41 13.48
N THR A 207 6.45 -7.08 13.31
CA THR A 207 6.06 -7.72 12.04
C THR A 207 5.92 -6.72 10.89
N ALA A 208 5.37 -5.51 11.13
CA ALA A 208 5.18 -4.52 10.07
C ALA A 208 6.52 -4.06 9.46
N SER A 209 7.48 -3.67 10.30
CA SER A 209 8.82 -3.29 9.84
C SER A 209 9.58 -4.47 9.22
N THR A 210 9.48 -5.66 9.82
CA THR A 210 10.09 -6.88 9.29
C THR A 210 9.56 -7.20 7.89
N MET A 211 8.24 -7.17 7.69
CA MET A 211 7.66 -7.42 6.37
C MET A 211 8.03 -6.34 5.34
N ALA A 212 8.18 -5.09 5.76
CA ALA A 212 8.69 -4.04 4.89
C ALA A 212 10.14 -4.30 4.47
N CYS A 213 11.01 -4.75 5.39
CA CYS A 213 12.38 -5.13 5.08
C CYS A 213 12.45 -6.40 4.20
N VAL A 214 11.57 -7.37 4.41
CA VAL A 214 11.47 -8.56 3.56
C VAL A 214 11.10 -8.18 2.13
N THR A 215 10.16 -7.26 1.92
CA THR A 215 9.83 -6.77 0.56
C THR A 215 11.01 -6.08 -0.11
N GLU A 216 11.85 -5.37 0.65
CA GLU A 216 13.10 -4.79 0.13
C GLU A 216 14.11 -5.88 -0.25
N ALA A 217 14.31 -6.87 0.62
CA ALA A 217 15.23 -7.97 0.36
C ALA A 217 14.82 -8.82 -0.87
N LEU A 218 13.51 -8.94 -1.13
CA LEU A 218 12.95 -9.59 -2.31
C LEU A 218 13.00 -8.73 -3.57
N GLY A 219 13.47 -7.48 -3.48
CA GLY A 219 13.48 -6.55 -4.62
C GLY A 219 12.10 -6.00 -5.02
N LEU A 220 11.09 -6.16 -4.17
CA LEU A 220 9.71 -5.74 -4.42
C LEU A 220 9.43 -4.29 -4.04
N THR A 221 10.38 -3.57 -3.46
CA THR A 221 10.27 -2.15 -3.11
C THR A 221 11.56 -1.40 -3.41
N LEU A 222 11.50 -0.07 -3.35
CA LEU A 222 12.68 0.76 -3.56
C LEU A 222 13.67 0.64 -2.39
N PRO A 223 14.99 0.63 -2.65
CA PRO A 223 16.01 0.57 -1.60
C PRO A 223 15.84 1.70 -0.57
N GLY A 224 15.84 1.34 0.70
CA GLY A 224 15.68 2.27 1.82
C GLY A 224 14.24 2.70 2.13
N ALA A 225 13.25 2.29 1.34
CA ALA A 225 11.85 2.63 1.57
C ALA A 225 11.32 2.20 2.96
N PRO A 226 11.63 1.01 3.48
CA PRO A 226 11.18 0.57 4.79
C PRO A 226 11.65 1.42 5.97
N ARG A 227 12.76 2.14 5.81
CA ARG A 227 13.35 2.99 6.86
C ARG A 227 12.79 4.41 6.90
N CYS A 228 12.04 4.80 5.87
CA CYS A 228 11.48 6.14 5.78
C CYS A 228 10.23 6.25 6.66
N SER A 229 10.27 7.12 7.69
CA SER A 229 9.08 7.40 8.51
C SER A 229 7.92 7.89 7.66
N ALA A 230 6.70 7.49 8.01
CA ALA A 230 5.47 7.92 7.37
C ALA A 230 5.31 9.46 7.31
N SER A 231 5.87 10.16 8.30
CA SER A 231 5.85 11.62 8.40
C SER A 231 7.04 12.31 7.73
N SER A 232 8.01 11.56 7.16
CA SER A 232 9.23 12.15 6.59
C SER A 232 9.06 12.52 5.12
N ARG A 233 9.79 13.57 4.68
CA ARG A 233 9.94 13.92 3.25
C ARG A 233 10.64 12.81 2.44
N CYS A 234 11.38 11.93 3.10
CA CYS A 234 12.01 10.76 2.50
C CYS A 234 10.96 9.83 1.88
N THR A 235 9.84 9.63 2.56
CA THR A 235 8.71 8.85 2.07
C THR A 235 8.17 9.45 0.77
N THR A 236 8.09 10.77 0.66
CA THR A 236 7.63 11.46 -0.56
C THR A 236 8.64 11.32 -1.71
N ARG A 237 9.94 11.28 -1.41
CA ARG A 237 11.02 11.22 -2.42
C ARG A 237 11.28 9.79 -2.94
N ALA A 238 11.16 8.78 -2.07
CA ALA A 238 11.21 7.37 -2.46
C ALA A 238 9.98 6.93 -3.27
N ARG A 239 8.95 7.76 -3.29
CA ARG A 239 7.66 7.56 -3.96
C ARG A 239 7.60 8.14 -5.38
N ALA A 240 8.55 8.98 -5.76
CA ALA A 240 8.72 9.35 -7.17
C ALA A 240 9.37 8.15 -7.89
N PRO A 241 8.77 7.61 -8.98
CA PRO A 241 9.43 6.57 -9.74
C PRO A 241 10.79 7.10 -10.17
N ALA A 242 11.83 6.30 -9.95
CA ALA A 242 13.14 6.58 -10.49
C ALA A 242 12.99 6.56 -12.01
N THR A 243 12.98 7.74 -12.62
CA THR A 243 12.99 7.89 -14.07
C THR A 243 14.17 7.09 -14.60
N GLY A 244 13.90 6.03 -15.33
CA GLY A 244 14.87 5.33 -16.17
C GLY A 244 15.40 3.97 -15.72
N ARG A 245 15.04 3.44 -14.53
CA ARG A 245 15.56 2.12 -14.10
C ARG A 245 14.51 1.05 -13.75
N SER A 246 13.23 1.38 -13.68
CA SER A 246 12.21 0.42 -13.26
C SER A 246 11.62 -0.46 -14.39
N ALA A 247 11.77 -0.09 -15.64
CA ALA A 247 11.28 -0.91 -16.74
C ALA A 247 12.16 -2.14 -17.04
N SER A 248 13.44 -2.13 -16.64
CA SER A 248 14.36 -3.27 -16.82
C SER A 248 14.43 -4.21 -15.61
N ALA A 249 13.93 -3.80 -14.45
CA ALA A 249 13.90 -4.61 -13.23
C ALA A 249 12.62 -5.44 -13.09
N LEU A 250 11.67 -5.29 -14.01
CA LEU A 250 10.41 -6.03 -14.06
C LEU A 250 10.40 -7.11 -15.18
N ARG A 251 11.57 -7.52 -15.65
CA ARG A 251 11.72 -8.69 -16.54
C ARG A 251 12.28 -9.87 -15.81
#